data_55cbedf71f5b2d9181a1f560b958c02d
#
_entry.id   55cbedf71f5b2d9181a1f560b958c02d
#
_cell.length_a   1.000
_cell.length_b   1.000
_cell.length_c   1.000
_cell.angle_alpha   90.00
_cell.angle_beta   90.00
_cell.angle_gamma   90.00
#
_symmetry.space_group_name_H-M   'P 1'
#
loop_
_entity.id
_entity.type
_entity.pdbx_description
1 polymer ?
#
loop_
_entity_poly.entity_id
_entity_poly.type
_entity_poly.pdbx_seq_one_letter_code
_entity_poly.pdbx_strand_id
1 'polypeptide(L)'
;MNETRTLANWVSGLKYKDIPENVREAARQFILDNFGCQIAGATLPWSQSYYDVIRRTRAGTHSTVAYFGDKLSPDDAAFMNSAFNHANETDDTHLKSPTHPGGIAVPAALAMAEYAKADGEKLLIAVVAAYEIQIRISWACSPFLIYRGHHPPVGVGPFGSAAASAVLMGFDAEKTLNALAIAGSHSAGLIEYTKTGGSVKRIHSAIPTQAGVRAALFAEAGITGPHSILEGEKGFCKVFAGEYDLNRLTEGLGTHYHMLDNALKPYSCCHLIHAAFDALDLVRDKEPLAPEQVKSIKVYTNSEPILSHIGSITEPEDILGAQFSLPFSLAMRLHHGGRGVKGGNGFWDYPNINLKDAKLLETARKVKCVVASNNEWERVDKGAGIEIETMDGRHIKQIVPFSKGLPENPLSKDEVREKFHSLVDSVLPVGRAGEIVNVVDKIQNVGNIDDLVKLLIVPPAKRLTSVAGGKH
;
A
#
# COMPACT_ATOMS: atom_id res chain seq x y z
N MET A 1 -1.35 10.47 29.91
CA MET A 1 -0.84 11.55 29.02
C MET A 1 0.68 11.46 28.90
N ASN A 2 1.14 10.46 28.17
CA ASN A 2 2.55 10.21 27.82
C ASN A 2 2.63 9.23 26.64
N GLU A 3 1.64 9.31 25.75
CA GLU A 3 1.45 8.33 24.65
C GLU A 3 2.66 8.36 23.71
N THR A 4 3.17 9.55 23.35
CA THR A 4 4.37 9.68 22.52
C THR A 4 5.58 8.98 23.18
N ARG A 5 5.80 9.19 24.45
CA ARG A 5 6.89 8.55 25.20
C ARG A 5 6.70 7.04 25.31
N THR A 6 5.47 6.58 25.53
CA THR A 6 5.16 5.15 25.61
C THR A 6 5.49 4.46 24.28
N LEU A 7 5.11 5.05 23.15
CA LEU A 7 5.46 4.54 21.82
C LEU A 7 6.98 4.56 21.59
N ALA A 8 7.67 5.63 21.97
CA ALA A 8 9.14 5.73 21.82
C ALA A 8 9.87 4.66 22.66
N ASN A 9 9.42 4.43 23.90
CA ASN A 9 9.96 3.36 24.76
C ASN A 9 9.76 1.97 24.13
N TRP A 10 8.58 1.73 23.57
CA TRP A 10 8.28 0.45 22.92
C TRP A 10 9.15 0.24 21.69
N VAL A 11 9.27 1.25 20.80
CA VAL A 11 10.10 1.17 19.58
C VAL A 11 11.56 0.88 19.93
N SER A 12 12.14 1.63 20.88
CA SER A 12 13.55 1.48 21.27
C SER A 12 13.84 0.18 22.02
N GLY A 13 12.82 -0.39 22.67
CA GLY A 13 12.92 -1.65 23.42
C GLY A 13 12.61 -2.92 22.62
N LEU A 14 12.04 -2.78 21.40
CA LEU A 14 11.55 -3.91 20.62
C LEU A 14 12.71 -4.82 20.15
N LYS A 15 12.58 -6.12 20.43
CA LYS A 15 13.57 -7.14 20.04
C LYS A 15 12.90 -8.22 19.20
N TYR A 16 13.65 -8.85 18.32
CA TYR A 16 13.18 -9.91 17.45
C TYR A 16 12.43 -11.04 18.21
N LYS A 17 12.97 -11.47 19.35
CA LYS A 17 12.39 -12.54 20.18
C LYS A 17 11.03 -12.17 20.79
N ASP A 18 10.76 -10.85 20.94
CA ASP A 18 9.52 -10.35 21.54
C ASP A 18 8.40 -10.21 20.52
N ILE A 19 8.73 -10.36 19.23
CA ILE A 19 7.76 -10.33 18.12
C ILE A 19 7.21 -11.73 17.90
N PRO A 20 5.89 -11.99 17.99
CA PRO A 20 5.28 -13.29 17.74
C PRO A 20 5.60 -13.82 16.34
N GLU A 21 5.68 -15.15 16.17
CA GLU A 21 6.05 -15.78 14.88
C GLU A 21 5.07 -15.42 13.76
N ASN A 22 3.77 -15.39 14.04
CA ASN A 22 2.76 -14.97 13.05
C ASN A 22 2.96 -13.53 12.57
N VAL A 23 3.44 -12.62 13.43
CA VAL A 23 3.77 -11.22 13.07
C VAL A 23 5.04 -11.20 12.23
N ARG A 24 6.06 -12.00 12.60
CA ARG A 24 7.30 -12.13 11.82
C ARG A 24 7.02 -12.70 10.43
N GLU A 25 6.13 -13.69 10.33
CA GLU A 25 5.74 -14.26 9.03
C GLU A 25 4.96 -13.25 8.18
N ALA A 26 4.03 -12.50 8.78
CA ALA A 26 3.33 -11.42 8.09
C ALA A 26 4.31 -10.35 7.59
N ALA A 27 5.29 -9.97 8.41
CA ALA A 27 6.32 -9.02 8.01
C ALA A 27 7.13 -9.50 6.80
N ARG A 28 7.52 -10.79 6.75
CA ARG A 28 8.18 -11.39 5.58
C ARG A 28 7.32 -11.30 4.32
N GLN A 29 6.02 -11.62 4.43
CA GLN A 29 5.10 -11.54 3.30
C GLN A 29 4.91 -10.09 2.82
N PHE A 30 4.78 -9.13 3.72
CA PHE A 30 4.65 -7.71 3.36
C PHE A 30 5.94 -7.15 2.76
N ILE A 31 7.12 -7.57 3.22
CA ILE A 31 8.39 -7.22 2.61
C ILE A 31 8.48 -7.76 1.18
N LEU A 32 8.11 -9.03 0.97
CA LEU A 32 8.12 -9.66 -0.36
C LEU A 32 7.17 -8.95 -1.33
N ASP A 33 5.95 -8.70 -0.90
CA ASP A 33 4.95 -7.97 -1.68
C ASP A 33 5.44 -6.57 -2.07
N ASN A 34 6.02 -5.87 -1.11
CA ASN A 34 6.56 -4.53 -1.30
C ASN A 34 7.71 -4.52 -2.31
N PHE A 35 8.64 -5.47 -2.27
CA PHE A 35 9.71 -5.58 -3.26
C PHE A 35 9.16 -5.83 -4.67
N GLY A 36 8.12 -6.66 -4.79
CA GLY A 36 7.41 -6.84 -6.05
C GLY A 36 6.85 -5.53 -6.60
N CYS A 37 6.14 -4.79 -5.74
CA CYS A 37 5.56 -3.49 -6.10
C CYS A 37 6.65 -2.46 -6.47
N GLN A 38 7.78 -2.41 -5.75
CA GLN A 38 8.90 -1.50 -6.06
C GLN A 38 9.49 -1.80 -7.44
N ILE A 39 9.82 -3.06 -7.70
CA ILE A 39 10.49 -3.48 -8.95
C ILE A 39 9.57 -3.23 -10.15
N ALA A 40 8.32 -3.66 -10.08
CA ALA A 40 7.35 -3.44 -11.14
C ALA A 40 7.01 -1.95 -11.30
N GLY A 41 6.77 -1.25 -10.20
CA GLY A 41 6.42 0.17 -10.20
C GLY A 41 7.50 1.08 -10.77
N ALA A 42 8.77 0.72 -10.63
CA ALA A 42 9.89 1.46 -11.22
C ALA A 42 9.85 1.51 -12.75
N THR A 43 9.15 0.58 -13.41
CA THR A 43 9.04 0.52 -14.88
C THR A 43 8.02 1.50 -15.46
N LEU A 44 7.15 2.08 -14.65
CA LEU A 44 6.03 2.89 -15.10
C LEU A 44 6.47 4.29 -15.55
N PRO A 45 5.83 4.88 -16.57
CA PRO A 45 6.26 6.17 -17.13
C PRO A 45 6.32 7.30 -16.10
N TRP A 46 5.33 7.39 -15.21
CA TRP A 46 5.33 8.40 -14.15
C TRP A 46 6.42 8.18 -13.10
N SER A 47 6.80 6.92 -12.83
CA SER A 47 7.92 6.59 -11.94
C SER A 47 9.25 7.01 -12.55
N GLN A 48 9.41 6.87 -13.87
CA GLN A 48 10.58 7.40 -14.61
C GLN A 48 10.66 8.92 -14.46
N SER A 49 9.54 9.64 -14.56
CA SER A 49 9.51 11.10 -14.41
C SER A 49 10.00 11.55 -13.02
N TYR A 50 9.61 10.86 -11.96
CA TYR A 50 10.09 11.15 -10.60
C TYR A 50 11.58 10.82 -10.46
N TYR A 51 11.99 9.69 -10.99
CA TYR A 51 13.38 9.25 -10.96
C TYR A 51 14.31 10.26 -11.69
N ASP A 52 13.91 10.73 -12.87
CA ASP A 52 14.67 11.73 -13.63
C ASP A 52 14.85 13.05 -12.87
N VAL A 53 13.82 13.50 -12.13
CA VAL A 53 13.92 14.69 -11.27
C VAL A 53 14.92 14.45 -10.15
N ILE A 54 14.77 13.37 -9.39
CA ILE A 54 15.62 13.07 -8.23
C ILE A 54 17.08 12.84 -8.68
N ARG A 55 17.30 12.03 -9.71
CA ARG A 55 18.65 11.75 -10.24
C ARG A 55 19.37 13.02 -10.70
N ARG A 56 18.66 13.97 -11.29
CA ARG A 56 19.23 15.23 -11.78
C ARG A 56 19.54 16.22 -10.66
N THR A 57 18.78 16.18 -9.56
CA THR A 57 18.84 17.20 -8.49
C THR A 57 19.48 16.72 -7.21
N ARG A 58 19.70 15.40 -7.06
CA ARG A 58 20.20 14.77 -5.84
C ARG A 58 21.39 13.87 -6.14
N ALA A 59 22.22 13.70 -5.13
CA ALA A 59 23.37 12.81 -5.15
C ALA A 59 23.56 12.15 -3.77
N GLY A 60 24.24 11.01 -3.75
CA GLY A 60 24.56 10.30 -2.51
C GLY A 60 25.30 9.00 -2.81
N THR A 61 25.77 8.34 -1.73
CA THR A 61 26.57 7.12 -1.82
C THR A 61 26.10 6.02 -0.86
N HIS A 62 24.98 6.25 -0.16
CA HIS A 62 24.59 5.45 1.00
C HIS A 62 23.58 4.36 0.66
N SER A 63 22.44 4.72 0.09
CA SER A 63 21.30 3.80 -0.06
C SER A 63 20.89 3.65 -1.51
N THR A 64 20.42 2.46 -1.87
CA THR A 64 20.17 2.05 -3.25
C THR A 64 18.73 2.39 -3.66
N VAL A 65 18.59 2.92 -4.86
CA VAL A 65 17.31 2.97 -5.58
C VAL A 65 17.07 1.60 -6.20
N ALA A 66 16.07 0.88 -5.74
CA ALA A 66 15.68 -0.42 -6.28
C ALA A 66 15.44 -0.32 -7.80
N TYR A 67 15.59 -1.42 -8.53
CA TYR A 67 15.54 -1.50 -9.98
C TYR A 67 16.73 -0.80 -10.68
N PHE A 68 17.04 0.46 -10.35
CA PHE A 68 18.08 1.24 -11.02
C PHE A 68 19.50 1.02 -10.47
N GLY A 69 19.64 0.76 -9.18
CA GLY A 69 20.94 0.53 -8.54
C GLY A 69 21.76 1.80 -8.26
N ASP A 70 21.25 2.97 -8.58
CA ASP A 70 21.91 4.23 -8.21
C ASP A 70 21.91 4.41 -6.68
N LYS A 71 22.97 5.02 -6.16
CA LYS A 71 23.10 5.36 -4.75
C LYS A 71 22.70 6.82 -4.52
N LEU A 72 21.87 7.05 -3.52
CA LEU A 72 21.44 8.37 -3.07
C LEU A 72 21.68 8.54 -1.56
N SER A 73 21.29 9.69 -1.01
CA SER A 73 21.11 9.85 0.43
C SER A 73 20.01 8.88 0.92
N PRO A 74 20.00 8.48 2.20
CA PRO A 74 19.02 7.52 2.70
C PRO A 74 17.57 7.98 2.51
N ASP A 75 17.33 9.27 2.75
CA ASP A 75 15.99 9.87 2.61
C ASP A 75 15.53 9.97 1.15
N ASP A 76 16.39 10.30 0.21
CA ASP A 76 16.07 10.33 -1.22
C ASP A 76 15.89 8.91 -1.81
N ALA A 77 16.69 7.93 -1.39
CA ALA A 77 16.51 6.53 -1.78
C ALA A 77 15.19 5.96 -1.24
N ALA A 78 14.86 6.25 0.02
CA ALA A 78 13.59 5.89 0.62
C ALA A 78 12.41 6.51 -0.10
N PHE A 79 12.51 7.79 -0.51
CA PHE A 79 11.51 8.45 -1.36
C PHE A 79 11.29 7.69 -2.65
N MET A 80 12.35 7.38 -3.40
CA MET A 80 12.23 6.72 -4.71
C MET A 80 11.63 5.32 -4.60
N ASN A 81 12.11 4.52 -3.65
CA ASN A 81 11.62 3.16 -3.44
C ASN A 81 10.14 3.15 -3.00
N SER A 82 9.73 4.14 -2.19
CA SER A 82 8.35 4.34 -1.79
C SER A 82 7.45 4.81 -2.94
N ALA A 83 7.94 5.74 -3.79
CA ALA A 83 7.22 6.17 -4.99
C ALA A 83 6.96 5.01 -5.95
N PHE A 84 7.95 4.13 -6.14
CA PHE A 84 7.79 2.93 -6.96
C PHE A 84 6.78 1.95 -6.36
N ASN A 85 6.82 1.73 -5.05
CA ASN A 85 5.87 0.85 -4.39
C ASN A 85 4.42 1.31 -4.58
N HIS A 86 4.15 2.60 -4.40
CA HIS A 86 2.80 3.18 -4.45
C HIS A 86 2.33 3.56 -5.87
N ALA A 87 3.09 3.20 -6.90
CA ALA A 87 2.92 3.69 -8.27
C ALA A 87 1.64 3.19 -8.97
N ASN A 88 1.05 2.06 -8.58
CA ASN A 88 -0.02 1.41 -9.35
C ASN A 88 -1.13 0.74 -8.52
N GLU A 89 -1.48 1.27 -7.36
CA GLU A 89 -2.60 0.76 -6.51
C GLU A 89 -2.50 -0.75 -6.19
N THR A 90 -1.29 -1.31 -6.12
CA THR A 90 -1.02 -2.74 -5.89
C THR A 90 -0.52 -3.02 -4.48
N ASP A 91 -0.05 -1.98 -3.80
CA ASP A 91 0.47 -2.03 -2.44
C ASP A 91 -0.60 -2.36 -1.41
N ASP A 92 -0.16 -2.77 -0.23
CA ASP A 92 -0.99 -3.15 0.89
C ASP A 92 -1.90 -2.02 1.39
N THR A 93 -2.89 -2.36 2.21
CA THR A 93 -3.80 -1.37 2.81
C THR A 93 -4.31 -1.81 4.16
N HIS A 94 -4.51 -0.86 5.07
CA HIS A 94 -5.13 -1.08 6.36
C HIS A 94 -6.45 -0.31 6.45
N LEU A 95 -7.58 -1.04 6.42
CA LEU A 95 -8.91 -0.42 6.25
C LEU A 95 -9.38 0.39 7.45
N LYS A 96 -9.10 -0.08 8.69
CA LYS A 96 -9.52 0.64 9.91
C LYS A 96 -8.79 1.96 10.11
N SER A 97 -7.58 2.08 9.57
CA SER A 97 -6.73 3.29 9.69
C SER A 97 -6.46 3.96 8.34
N PRO A 98 -7.26 3.82 7.32
CA PRO A 98 -7.13 4.07 5.86
C PRO A 98 -5.72 4.47 5.41
N THR A 99 -4.74 3.56 5.59
CA THR A 99 -3.31 3.78 5.27
C THR A 99 -2.80 2.71 4.32
N HIS A 100 -1.62 2.96 3.76
CA HIS A 100 -0.82 2.03 2.95
C HIS A 100 0.54 1.84 3.63
N PRO A 101 0.60 1.08 4.76
CA PRO A 101 1.74 1.12 5.65
C PRO A 101 3.02 0.57 5.02
N GLY A 102 2.93 -0.48 4.20
CA GLY A 102 4.09 -1.10 3.56
C GLY A 102 4.86 -0.17 2.65
N GLY A 103 4.12 0.68 1.91
CA GLY A 103 4.72 1.67 1.01
C GLY A 103 5.62 2.69 1.70
N ILE A 104 5.52 2.81 3.01
CA ILE A 104 6.33 3.69 3.86
C ILE A 104 7.36 2.88 4.65
N ALA A 105 6.89 1.85 5.35
CA ALA A 105 7.69 1.07 6.28
C ALA A 105 8.88 0.36 5.62
N VAL A 106 8.63 -0.37 4.54
CA VAL A 106 9.67 -1.18 3.89
C VAL A 106 10.72 -0.32 3.17
N PRO A 107 10.35 0.70 2.36
CA PRO A 107 11.33 1.60 1.75
C PRO A 107 12.19 2.37 2.74
N ALA A 108 11.61 2.88 3.84
CA ALA A 108 12.35 3.53 4.90
C ALA A 108 13.33 2.58 5.57
N ALA A 109 12.84 1.39 5.96
CA ALA A 109 13.65 0.37 6.60
C ALA A 109 14.79 -0.11 5.69
N LEU A 110 14.52 -0.36 4.40
CA LEU A 110 15.55 -0.81 3.46
C LEU A 110 16.67 0.22 3.28
N ALA A 111 16.30 1.49 3.04
CA ALA A 111 17.28 2.56 2.84
C ALA A 111 18.14 2.82 4.10
N MET A 112 17.50 2.79 5.28
CA MET A 112 18.21 2.99 6.54
C MET A 112 19.01 1.76 6.98
N ALA A 113 18.60 0.53 6.61
CA ALA A 113 19.37 -0.67 6.85
C ALA A 113 20.71 -0.65 6.07
N GLU A 114 20.70 -0.20 4.81
CA GLU A 114 21.94 0.03 4.06
C GLU A 114 22.82 1.11 4.71
N TYR A 115 22.21 2.23 5.10
CA TYR A 115 22.93 3.33 5.75
C TYR A 115 23.60 2.89 7.06
N ALA A 116 22.86 2.21 7.92
CA ALA A 116 23.31 1.74 9.22
C ALA A 116 24.11 0.42 9.18
N LYS A 117 24.29 -0.18 7.99
CA LYS A 117 24.93 -1.50 7.82
C LYS A 117 24.28 -2.58 8.69
N ALA A 118 22.95 -2.57 8.74
CA ALA A 118 22.17 -3.48 9.55
C ALA A 118 22.04 -4.86 8.90
N ASP A 119 21.67 -5.85 9.72
CA ASP A 119 21.29 -7.19 9.30
C ASP A 119 19.78 -7.30 8.99
N GLY A 120 19.37 -8.45 8.50
CA GLY A 120 17.98 -8.72 8.16
C GLY A 120 17.05 -8.87 9.36
N GLU A 121 17.58 -9.23 10.53
CA GLU A 121 16.81 -9.26 11.78
C GLU A 121 16.38 -7.85 12.19
N LYS A 122 17.31 -6.90 12.17
CA LYS A 122 17.01 -5.48 12.43
C LYS A 122 16.07 -4.88 11.41
N LEU A 123 16.21 -5.24 10.11
CA LEU A 123 15.29 -4.81 9.08
C LEU A 123 13.84 -5.25 9.40
N LEU A 124 13.65 -6.52 9.79
CA LEU A 124 12.33 -7.04 10.14
C LEU A 124 11.73 -6.31 11.35
N ILE A 125 12.51 -6.10 12.41
CA ILE A 125 12.08 -5.33 13.59
C ILE A 125 11.66 -3.92 13.19
N ALA A 126 12.43 -3.25 12.34
CA ALA A 126 12.16 -1.89 11.88
C ALA A 126 10.85 -1.81 11.07
N VAL A 127 10.59 -2.79 10.20
CA VAL A 127 9.34 -2.88 9.46
C VAL A 127 8.16 -3.04 10.40
N VAL A 128 8.23 -3.97 11.38
CA VAL A 128 7.15 -4.15 12.36
C VAL A 128 6.91 -2.88 13.16
N ALA A 129 7.95 -2.22 13.64
CA ALA A 129 7.83 -0.97 14.39
C ALA A 129 7.14 0.13 13.56
N ALA A 130 7.53 0.28 12.30
CA ALA A 130 6.94 1.27 11.41
C ALA A 130 5.46 1.03 11.13
N TYR A 131 5.07 -0.23 10.88
CA TYR A 131 3.67 -0.60 10.71
C TYR A 131 2.85 -0.23 11.94
N GLU A 132 3.28 -0.66 13.12
CA GLU A 132 2.54 -0.42 14.37
C GLU A 132 2.38 1.07 14.67
N ILE A 133 3.45 1.86 14.55
CA ILE A 133 3.40 3.28 14.88
C ILE A 133 2.45 4.03 13.96
N GLN A 134 2.55 3.87 12.64
CA GLN A 134 1.69 4.63 11.72
C GLN A 134 0.24 4.16 11.75
N ILE A 135 0.00 2.85 11.90
CA ILE A 135 -1.37 2.31 11.98
C ILE A 135 -2.06 2.84 13.24
N ARG A 136 -1.42 2.76 14.41
CA ARG A 136 -1.97 3.22 15.68
C ARG A 136 -2.30 4.70 15.66
N ILE A 137 -1.42 5.54 15.14
CA ILE A 137 -1.66 7.00 15.03
C ILE A 137 -2.82 7.28 14.08
N SER A 138 -2.86 6.62 12.93
CA SER A 138 -3.98 6.79 12.00
C SER A 138 -5.30 6.29 12.58
N TRP A 139 -5.30 5.13 13.24
CA TRP A 139 -6.49 4.58 13.88
C TRP A 139 -7.02 5.46 15.01
N ALA A 140 -6.12 6.03 15.80
CA ALA A 140 -6.48 7.01 16.84
C ALA A 140 -7.21 8.24 16.29
N CYS A 141 -6.87 8.64 15.06
CA CYS A 141 -7.38 9.81 14.35
C CYS A 141 -8.47 9.50 13.31
N SER A 142 -8.83 8.22 13.11
CA SER A 142 -9.82 7.81 12.10
C SER A 142 -11.24 7.87 12.67
N PRO A 143 -12.22 8.31 11.83
CA PRO A 143 -12.11 8.69 10.41
C PRO A 143 -11.81 10.19 10.17
N PHE A 144 -11.55 10.96 11.19
CA PHE A 144 -11.56 12.43 11.20
C PHE A 144 -10.48 13.06 10.32
N LEU A 145 -9.31 12.39 10.13
CA LEU A 145 -8.30 12.86 9.17
C LEU A 145 -8.90 13.01 7.77
N ILE A 146 -9.63 12.00 7.29
CA ILE A 146 -10.26 12.02 5.97
C ILE A 146 -11.35 13.10 5.91
N TYR A 147 -12.20 13.20 6.94
CA TYR A 147 -13.27 14.20 6.97
C TYR A 147 -12.76 15.63 6.92
N ARG A 148 -11.55 15.87 7.41
CA ARG A 148 -10.87 17.17 7.34
C ARG A 148 -10.06 17.37 6.03
N GLY A 149 -10.11 16.41 5.11
CA GLY A 149 -9.46 16.51 3.80
C GLY A 149 -8.00 16.07 3.80
N HIS A 150 -7.51 15.39 4.85
CA HIS A 150 -6.16 14.85 4.88
C HIS A 150 -6.10 13.45 4.28
N HIS A 151 -5.00 13.15 3.55
CA HIS A 151 -4.67 11.79 3.14
C HIS A 151 -3.88 11.11 4.28
N PRO A 152 -4.46 10.14 5.01
CA PRO A 152 -3.84 9.60 6.21
C PRO A 152 -2.40 9.11 6.05
N PRO A 153 -2.02 8.39 4.96
CA PRO A 153 -0.62 7.97 4.77
C PRO A 153 0.39 9.13 4.87
N VAL A 154 0.07 10.30 4.29
CA VAL A 154 0.97 11.46 4.32
C VAL A 154 1.02 12.11 5.71
N GLY A 155 -0.10 12.06 6.43
CA GLY A 155 -0.18 12.61 7.79
C GLY A 155 0.62 11.79 8.80
N VAL A 156 0.46 10.46 8.79
CA VAL A 156 1.03 9.58 9.83
C VAL A 156 2.32 8.87 9.40
N GLY A 157 2.58 8.80 8.12
CA GLY A 157 3.75 8.10 7.55
C GLY A 157 5.09 8.59 8.06
N PRO A 158 5.31 9.91 8.31
CA PRO A 158 6.56 10.38 8.87
C PRO A 158 6.91 9.71 10.21
N PHE A 159 5.92 9.44 11.06
CA PHE A 159 6.13 8.75 12.33
C PHE A 159 6.55 7.29 12.13
N GLY A 160 5.92 6.55 11.19
CA GLY A 160 6.29 5.18 10.87
C GLY A 160 7.71 5.09 10.31
N SER A 161 8.04 5.95 9.35
CA SER A 161 9.39 6.03 8.76
C SER A 161 10.45 6.42 9.79
N ALA A 162 10.17 7.35 10.71
CA ALA A 162 11.06 7.72 11.80
C ALA A 162 11.27 6.56 12.80
N ALA A 163 10.21 5.78 13.10
CA ALA A 163 10.30 4.60 13.95
C ALA A 163 11.20 3.52 13.35
N ALA A 164 11.04 3.20 12.04
CA ALA A 164 11.94 2.27 11.35
C ALA A 164 13.40 2.73 11.43
N SER A 165 13.63 4.01 11.16
CA SER A 165 14.96 4.62 11.19
C SER A 165 15.59 4.55 12.58
N ALA A 166 14.81 4.85 13.63
CA ALA A 166 15.27 4.80 15.02
C ALA A 166 15.72 3.38 15.43
N VAL A 167 14.97 2.34 15.05
CA VAL A 167 15.34 0.94 15.28
C VAL A 167 16.67 0.61 14.62
N LEU A 168 16.83 0.96 13.34
CA LEU A 168 18.04 0.62 12.55
C LEU A 168 19.28 1.36 13.04
N MET A 169 19.11 2.60 13.48
CA MET A 169 20.20 3.40 14.06
C MET A 169 20.49 3.05 15.53
N GLY A 170 19.70 2.15 16.14
CA GLY A 170 19.90 1.74 17.53
C GLY A 170 19.65 2.85 18.55
N PHE A 171 18.68 3.73 18.29
CA PHE A 171 18.36 4.84 19.18
C PHE A 171 17.81 4.35 20.52
N ASP A 172 18.19 5.03 21.59
CA ASP A 172 17.52 4.92 22.88
C ASP A 172 16.11 5.58 22.85
N ALA A 173 15.41 5.47 23.95
CA ALA A 173 14.02 6.00 24.06
C ALA A 173 13.96 7.51 23.85
N GLU A 174 14.98 8.27 24.29
CA GLU A 174 14.98 9.72 24.19
C GLU A 174 15.23 10.17 22.74
N LYS A 175 16.21 9.57 22.05
CA LYS A 175 16.42 9.85 20.63
C LYS A 175 15.25 9.39 19.76
N THR A 176 14.65 8.24 20.08
CA THR A 176 13.46 7.75 19.39
C THR A 176 12.28 8.72 19.56
N LEU A 177 12.06 9.22 20.78
CA LEU A 177 11.04 10.23 21.04
C LEU A 177 11.29 11.50 20.20
N ASN A 178 12.54 11.99 20.16
CA ASN A 178 12.88 13.16 19.35
C ASN A 178 12.66 12.92 17.85
N ALA A 179 13.01 11.74 17.33
CA ALA A 179 12.73 11.38 15.92
C ALA A 179 11.24 11.41 15.60
N LEU A 180 10.40 10.81 16.47
CA LEU A 180 8.93 10.86 16.32
C LEU A 180 8.40 12.30 16.45
N ALA A 181 8.93 13.07 17.38
CA ALA A 181 8.49 14.44 17.62
C ALA A 181 8.84 15.39 16.45
N ILE A 182 10.01 15.24 15.85
CA ILE A 182 10.41 15.98 14.65
C ILE A 182 9.56 15.56 13.46
N ALA A 183 9.27 14.25 13.31
CA ALA A 183 8.45 13.71 12.24
C ALA A 183 7.04 14.35 12.18
N GLY A 184 6.46 14.67 13.36
CA GLY A 184 5.15 15.35 13.43
C GLY A 184 5.12 16.72 12.76
N SER A 185 6.26 17.41 12.67
CA SER A 185 6.37 18.69 11.96
C SER A 185 6.39 18.54 10.42
N HIS A 186 6.48 17.32 9.91
CA HIS A 186 6.47 17.02 8.48
C HIS A 186 5.14 16.43 7.99
N SER A 187 4.14 16.29 8.88
CA SER A 187 2.82 15.80 8.52
C SER A 187 2.11 16.73 7.54
N ALA A 188 1.52 16.17 6.49
CA ALA A 188 0.90 16.91 5.39
C ALA A 188 -0.14 16.04 4.66
N GLY A 189 -0.39 16.38 3.38
CA GLY A 189 -1.18 15.59 2.43
C GLY A 189 -2.66 15.95 2.38
N LEU A 190 -3.15 16.21 1.16
CA LEU A 190 -4.55 16.55 0.90
C LEU A 190 -5.18 15.54 -0.05
N ILE A 191 -6.48 15.27 0.11
CA ILE A 191 -7.24 14.34 -0.73
C ILE A 191 -8.00 15.03 -1.88
N GLU A 192 -7.73 16.29 -2.19
CA GLU A 192 -8.42 17.04 -3.25
C GLU A 192 -8.32 16.34 -4.63
N TYR A 193 -7.26 15.53 -4.85
CA TYR A 193 -7.13 14.72 -6.06
C TYR A 193 -8.31 13.75 -6.29
N THR A 194 -9.07 13.41 -5.27
CA THR A 194 -10.28 12.57 -5.40
C THR A 194 -11.46 13.32 -6.06
N LYS A 195 -11.38 14.64 -6.15
CA LYS A 195 -12.41 15.51 -6.75
C LYS A 195 -11.99 16.06 -8.11
N THR A 196 -10.73 16.48 -8.22
CA THR A 196 -10.22 17.21 -9.38
C THR A 196 -9.15 16.45 -10.17
N GLY A 197 -8.80 15.21 -9.74
CA GLY A 197 -7.75 14.40 -10.38
C GLY A 197 -6.34 14.86 -10.00
N GLY A 198 -5.37 14.31 -10.71
CA GLY A 198 -3.96 14.64 -10.53
C GLY A 198 -3.13 13.44 -10.04
N SER A 199 -1.89 13.35 -10.54
CA SER A 199 -1.00 12.21 -10.27
C SER A 199 -0.27 12.28 -8.92
N VAL A 200 -0.49 13.33 -8.11
CA VAL A 200 0.20 13.53 -6.82
C VAL A 200 -0.02 12.38 -5.83
N LYS A 201 -1.15 11.68 -5.90
CA LYS A 201 -1.41 10.49 -5.07
C LYS A 201 -0.29 9.47 -5.17
N ARG A 202 0.30 9.29 -6.35
CA ARG A 202 1.35 8.30 -6.62
C ARG A 202 2.64 8.51 -5.81
N ILE A 203 2.87 9.74 -5.29
CA ILE A 203 4.00 10.06 -4.41
C ILE A 203 3.59 10.29 -2.95
N HIS A 204 2.34 10.04 -2.59
CA HIS A 204 1.84 10.27 -1.23
C HIS A 204 2.41 9.32 -0.17
N SER A 205 2.96 8.16 -0.57
CA SER A 205 3.77 7.35 0.34
C SER A 205 5.21 7.83 0.41
N ALA A 206 5.75 8.34 -0.69
CA ALA A 206 7.16 8.75 -0.80
C ALA A 206 7.49 9.99 0.04
N ILE A 207 6.64 11.00 0.01
CA ILE A 207 6.80 12.26 0.75
C ILE A 207 7.00 11.99 2.27
N PRO A 208 6.10 11.26 2.95
CA PRO A 208 6.25 10.98 4.37
C PRO A 208 7.40 10.02 4.67
N THR A 209 7.72 9.10 3.75
CA THR A 209 8.85 8.20 3.91
C THR A 209 10.16 8.97 3.99
N GLN A 210 10.40 9.89 3.05
CA GLN A 210 11.55 10.80 3.08
C GLN A 210 11.60 11.62 4.36
N ALA A 211 10.47 12.20 4.73
CA ALA A 211 10.35 13.09 5.87
C ALA A 211 10.73 12.42 7.20
N GLY A 212 10.27 11.19 7.43
CA GLY A 212 10.56 10.44 8.65
C GLY A 212 12.01 9.97 8.73
N VAL A 213 12.62 9.53 7.62
CA VAL A 213 14.08 9.26 7.56
C VAL A 213 14.87 10.51 7.94
N ARG A 214 14.52 11.64 7.36
CA ARG A 214 15.19 12.92 7.66
C ARG A 214 15.00 13.35 9.11
N ALA A 215 13.81 13.13 9.69
CA ALA A 215 13.54 13.40 11.11
C ALA A 215 14.45 12.58 12.03
N ALA A 216 14.70 11.31 11.72
CA ALA A 216 15.61 10.48 12.48
C ALA A 216 17.06 10.96 12.36
N LEU A 217 17.53 11.35 11.16
CA LEU A 217 18.87 11.92 10.97
C LEU A 217 19.06 13.23 11.74
N PHE A 218 18.02 14.07 11.84
CA PHE A 218 18.08 15.28 12.68
C PHE A 218 18.12 14.94 14.17
N ALA A 219 17.39 13.94 14.63
CA ALA A 219 17.45 13.47 16.01
C ALA A 219 18.81 12.86 16.34
N GLU A 220 19.48 12.16 15.39
CA GLU A 220 20.86 11.70 15.52
C GLU A 220 21.81 12.86 15.77
N ALA A 221 21.64 13.95 15.03
CA ALA A 221 22.46 15.16 15.14
C ALA A 221 22.14 16.01 16.40
N GLY A 222 21.22 15.56 17.26
CA GLY A 222 20.88 16.24 18.52
C GLY A 222 19.75 17.27 18.42
N ILE A 223 19.06 17.37 17.28
CA ILE A 223 17.85 18.20 17.20
C ILE A 223 16.75 17.53 18.03
N THR A 224 15.99 18.33 18.77
CA THR A 224 14.91 17.87 19.66
C THR A 224 13.54 18.33 19.16
N GLY A 225 12.48 17.58 19.52
CA GLY A 225 11.10 17.92 19.23
C GLY A 225 10.23 17.96 20.50
N PRO A 226 8.97 18.39 20.39
CA PRO A 226 8.06 18.45 21.54
C PRO A 226 7.67 17.05 22.02
N HIS A 227 7.89 16.76 23.31
CA HIS A 227 7.70 15.42 23.89
C HIS A 227 6.27 14.90 23.84
N SER A 228 5.29 15.74 23.64
CA SER A 228 3.86 15.41 23.52
C SER A 228 3.31 15.66 22.12
N ILE A 229 4.11 15.36 21.08
CA ILE A 229 3.76 15.66 19.68
C ILE A 229 2.44 15.04 19.23
N LEU A 230 2.05 13.89 19.77
CA LEU A 230 0.79 13.23 19.43
C LEU A 230 -0.39 13.73 20.26
N GLU A 231 -0.24 13.69 21.61
CA GLU A 231 -1.31 13.92 22.58
C GLU A 231 -1.42 15.38 23.07
N GLY A 232 -0.47 16.24 22.75
CA GLY A 232 -0.42 17.61 23.24
C GLY A 232 -1.58 18.49 22.74
N GLU A 233 -1.84 19.60 23.44
CA GLU A 233 -2.89 20.57 23.08
C GLU A 233 -2.72 21.13 21.66
N LYS A 234 -1.46 21.27 21.20
CA LYS A 234 -1.09 21.66 19.85
C LYS A 234 -0.42 20.50 19.09
N GLY A 235 -0.69 19.27 19.55
CA GLY A 235 -0.15 18.04 18.97
C GLY A 235 -0.91 17.56 17.74
N PHE A 236 -0.37 16.55 17.10
CA PHE A 236 -0.86 16.01 15.83
C PHE A 236 -2.34 15.62 15.88
N CYS A 237 -2.76 14.82 16.88
CA CYS A 237 -4.14 14.33 16.93
C CYS A 237 -5.15 15.50 17.01
N LYS A 238 -4.87 16.49 17.84
CA LYS A 238 -5.74 17.65 17.99
C LYS A 238 -5.78 18.53 16.74
N VAL A 239 -4.62 18.83 16.17
CA VAL A 239 -4.49 19.77 15.05
C VAL A 239 -5.02 19.19 13.74
N PHE A 240 -4.64 17.95 13.43
CA PHE A 240 -4.96 17.32 12.15
C PHE A 240 -6.34 16.64 12.15
N ALA A 241 -6.69 15.92 13.21
CA ALA A 241 -7.97 15.20 13.29
C ALA A 241 -9.09 16.02 13.95
N GLY A 242 -8.76 16.81 14.97
CA GLY A 242 -9.76 17.54 15.78
C GLY A 242 -10.47 16.64 16.80
N GLU A 243 -11.02 15.51 16.35
CA GLU A 243 -11.56 14.44 17.16
C GLU A 243 -10.67 13.20 17.05
N TYR A 244 -10.43 12.51 18.16
CA TYR A 244 -9.47 11.40 18.24
C TYR A 244 -9.67 10.59 19.53
N ASP A 245 -9.13 9.38 19.55
CA ASP A 245 -9.10 8.49 20.71
C ASP A 245 -7.65 8.11 21.06
N LEU A 246 -7.08 8.76 22.08
CA LEU A 246 -5.68 8.52 22.49
C LEU A 246 -5.43 7.10 23.01
N ASN A 247 -6.47 6.39 23.51
CA ASN A 247 -6.28 5.02 23.97
C ASN A 247 -5.78 4.10 22.84
N ARG A 248 -6.23 4.32 21.61
CA ARG A 248 -5.83 3.55 20.42
C ARG A 248 -4.34 3.66 20.11
N LEU A 249 -3.65 4.67 20.60
CA LEU A 249 -2.20 4.80 20.44
C LEU A 249 -1.44 3.70 21.16
N THR A 250 -1.90 3.29 22.34
CA THR A 250 -1.14 2.41 23.25
C THR A 250 -1.88 1.15 23.68
N GLU A 251 -3.19 1.04 23.41
CA GLU A 251 -3.98 -0.14 23.74
C GLU A 251 -3.38 -1.41 23.13
N GLY A 252 -3.11 -2.42 23.97
CA GLY A 252 -2.54 -3.70 23.52
C GLY A 252 -1.14 -3.59 22.92
N LEU A 253 -0.40 -2.51 23.16
CA LEU A 253 0.95 -2.32 22.61
C LEU A 253 1.88 -3.46 23.06
N GLY A 254 2.52 -4.12 22.09
CA GLY A 254 3.38 -5.28 22.32
C GLY A 254 2.67 -6.61 22.51
N THR A 255 1.33 -6.63 22.58
CA THR A 255 0.53 -7.88 22.69
C THR A 255 -0.44 -8.05 21.52
N HIS A 256 -1.01 -6.98 21.03
CA HIS A 256 -1.80 -6.94 19.79
C HIS A 256 -1.07 -6.15 18.71
N TYR A 257 -0.80 -6.80 17.60
CA TYR A 257 -0.11 -6.22 16.46
C TYR A 257 -1.10 -5.91 15.33
N HIS A 258 -1.37 -4.63 15.11
CA HIS A 258 -2.29 -4.16 14.07
C HIS A 258 -1.79 -4.43 12.65
N MET A 259 -0.51 -4.72 12.50
CA MET A 259 0.05 -5.22 11.25
C MET A 259 -0.71 -6.45 10.73
N LEU A 260 -1.24 -7.29 11.62
CA LEU A 260 -2.03 -8.48 11.24
C LEU A 260 -3.42 -8.13 10.69
N ASP A 261 -3.91 -6.92 10.94
CA ASP A 261 -5.18 -6.40 10.39
C ASP A 261 -4.99 -5.77 8.99
N ASN A 262 -3.78 -5.82 8.44
CA ASN A 262 -3.45 -5.26 7.14
C ASN A 262 -3.83 -6.21 6.00
N ALA A 263 -4.29 -5.65 4.88
CA ALA A 263 -4.69 -6.39 3.69
C ALA A 263 -3.62 -6.31 2.60
N LEU A 264 -3.36 -7.43 1.92
CA LEU A 264 -2.59 -7.49 0.68
C LEU A 264 -3.55 -7.45 -0.52
N LYS A 265 -3.31 -6.56 -1.46
CA LYS A 265 -4.15 -6.43 -2.67
C LYS A 265 -3.79 -7.50 -3.71
N PRO A 266 -4.69 -8.41 -4.07
CA PRO A 266 -4.48 -9.30 -5.22
C PRO A 266 -4.67 -8.59 -6.57
N TYR A 267 -5.32 -7.42 -6.58
CA TYR A 267 -5.67 -6.65 -7.78
C TYR A 267 -5.13 -5.22 -7.69
N SER A 268 -4.77 -4.64 -8.82
CA SER A 268 -4.12 -3.32 -8.93
C SER A 268 -5.14 -2.19 -9.08
N CYS A 269 -6.06 -2.07 -8.11
CA CYS A 269 -7.08 -1.04 -8.08
C CYS A 269 -7.51 -0.71 -6.65
N CYS A 270 -8.46 0.21 -6.50
CA CYS A 270 -9.03 0.53 -5.19
C CYS A 270 -9.57 -0.74 -4.50
N HIS A 271 -9.18 -0.97 -3.25
CA HIS A 271 -9.55 -2.19 -2.51
C HIS A 271 -11.07 -2.39 -2.39
N LEU A 272 -11.84 -1.30 -2.36
CA LEU A 272 -13.30 -1.33 -2.28
C LEU A 272 -13.97 -2.00 -3.50
N ILE A 273 -13.23 -2.20 -4.61
CA ILE A 273 -13.72 -2.88 -5.82
C ILE A 273 -13.53 -4.41 -5.72
N HIS A 274 -12.57 -4.89 -4.94
CA HIS A 274 -12.10 -6.27 -4.96
C HIS A 274 -13.20 -7.30 -4.71
N ALA A 275 -14.10 -7.04 -3.76
CA ALA A 275 -15.18 -7.98 -3.45
C ALA A 275 -16.14 -8.22 -4.62
N ALA A 276 -16.33 -7.22 -5.50
CA ALA A 276 -17.13 -7.38 -6.71
C ALA A 276 -16.44 -8.30 -7.74
N PHE A 277 -15.11 -8.28 -7.81
CA PHE A 277 -14.35 -9.21 -8.64
C PHE A 277 -14.48 -10.64 -8.14
N ASP A 278 -14.30 -10.84 -6.83
CA ASP A 278 -14.43 -12.15 -6.21
C ASP A 278 -15.86 -12.70 -6.41
N ALA A 279 -16.88 -11.84 -6.29
CA ALA A 279 -18.26 -12.23 -6.54
C ALA A 279 -18.51 -12.65 -7.99
N LEU A 280 -17.95 -11.90 -8.97
CA LEU A 280 -18.02 -12.26 -10.38
C LEU A 280 -17.31 -13.58 -10.66
N ASP A 281 -16.14 -13.80 -10.06
CA ASP A 281 -15.41 -15.05 -10.21
C ASP A 281 -16.20 -16.24 -9.69
N LEU A 282 -16.80 -16.12 -8.50
CA LEU A 282 -17.67 -17.17 -7.93
C LEU A 282 -18.89 -17.48 -8.78
N VAL A 283 -19.47 -16.49 -9.48
CA VAL A 283 -20.53 -16.74 -10.47
C VAL A 283 -19.97 -17.55 -11.63
N ARG A 284 -18.84 -17.13 -12.18
CA ARG A 284 -18.23 -17.75 -13.36
C ARG A 284 -17.61 -19.13 -13.09
N ASP A 285 -17.35 -19.46 -11.82
CA ASP A 285 -16.92 -20.80 -11.40
C ASP A 285 -18.09 -21.80 -11.41
N LYS A 286 -19.31 -21.31 -11.20
CA LYS A 286 -20.52 -22.15 -11.27
C LYS A 286 -20.97 -22.38 -12.71
N GLU A 287 -20.91 -21.35 -13.54
CA GLU A 287 -21.25 -21.42 -14.95
C GLU A 287 -20.47 -20.37 -15.77
N PRO A 288 -20.03 -20.72 -16.99
CA PRO A 288 -19.41 -19.74 -17.88
C PRO A 288 -20.34 -18.57 -18.17
N LEU A 289 -19.82 -17.36 -18.14
CA LEU A 289 -20.58 -16.14 -18.43
C LEU A 289 -19.73 -15.25 -19.37
N ALA A 290 -20.15 -15.12 -20.62
CA ALA A 290 -19.54 -14.24 -21.59
C ALA A 290 -20.12 -12.81 -21.50
N PRO A 291 -19.36 -11.75 -21.84
CA PRO A 291 -19.83 -10.37 -21.77
C PRO A 291 -21.13 -10.11 -22.57
N GLU A 292 -21.30 -10.78 -23.70
CA GLU A 292 -22.46 -10.67 -24.59
C GLU A 292 -23.75 -11.25 -23.97
N GLN A 293 -23.61 -12.18 -23.03
CA GLN A 293 -24.73 -12.77 -22.30
C GLN A 293 -25.27 -11.85 -21.19
N VAL A 294 -24.51 -10.82 -20.83
CA VAL A 294 -24.88 -9.90 -19.73
C VAL A 294 -25.76 -8.78 -20.25
N LYS A 295 -26.97 -8.67 -19.69
CA LYS A 295 -27.89 -7.56 -19.90
C LYS A 295 -27.64 -6.41 -18.95
N SER A 296 -27.48 -6.70 -17.65
CA SER A 296 -27.16 -5.71 -16.62
C SER A 296 -26.44 -6.35 -15.43
N ILE A 297 -25.63 -5.56 -14.72
CA ILE A 297 -24.99 -5.92 -13.44
C ILE A 297 -25.34 -4.84 -12.43
N LYS A 298 -25.89 -5.21 -11.28
CA LYS A 298 -25.97 -4.35 -10.11
C LYS A 298 -24.94 -4.79 -9.08
N VAL A 299 -24.16 -3.83 -8.57
CA VAL A 299 -23.19 -4.06 -7.49
C VAL A 299 -23.66 -3.31 -6.26
N TYR A 300 -23.85 -4.03 -5.19
CA TYR A 300 -24.32 -3.50 -3.91
C TYR A 300 -23.13 -3.21 -2.99
N THR A 301 -23.06 -1.98 -2.47
CA THR A 301 -22.07 -1.51 -1.51
C THR A 301 -22.76 -1.14 -0.19
N ASN A 302 -22.01 -0.98 0.90
CA ASN A 302 -22.61 -0.71 2.20
C ASN A 302 -22.89 0.77 2.49
N SER A 303 -22.35 1.70 1.70
CA SER A 303 -22.49 3.12 2.00
C SER A 303 -22.41 4.03 0.79
N GLU A 304 -23.04 5.20 0.88
CA GLU A 304 -22.99 6.28 -0.10
C GLU A 304 -21.57 6.84 -0.35
N PRO A 305 -20.71 7.04 0.68
CA PRO A 305 -19.34 7.44 0.44
C PRO A 305 -18.55 6.46 -0.44
N ILE A 306 -18.72 5.15 -0.24
CA ILE A 306 -18.09 4.12 -1.09
C ILE A 306 -18.64 4.23 -2.50
N LEU A 307 -19.95 4.29 -2.67
CA LEU A 307 -20.61 4.46 -3.96
C LEU A 307 -20.05 5.64 -4.73
N SER A 308 -19.96 6.81 -4.08
CA SER A 308 -19.46 8.03 -4.73
C SER A 308 -17.96 7.94 -5.07
N HIS A 309 -17.19 7.15 -4.34
CA HIS A 309 -15.74 7.01 -4.52
C HIS A 309 -15.36 6.09 -5.70
N ILE A 310 -16.09 4.99 -5.90
CA ILE A 310 -15.73 3.97 -6.90
C ILE A 310 -16.81 3.71 -7.95
N GLY A 311 -18.06 4.15 -7.73
CA GLY A 311 -19.21 3.81 -8.56
C GLY A 311 -19.60 4.85 -9.62
N SER A 312 -19.03 6.05 -9.57
CA SER A 312 -19.44 7.20 -10.39
C SER A 312 -18.78 7.26 -11.78
N ILE A 313 -17.59 6.69 -11.93
CA ILE A 313 -16.82 6.73 -13.18
C ILE A 313 -17.17 5.51 -14.02
N THR A 314 -17.74 5.71 -15.22
CA THR A 314 -18.05 4.64 -16.19
C THR A 314 -17.08 4.65 -17.36
N GLU A 315 -16.60 5.84 -17.73
CA GLU A 315 -15.68 6.10 -18.84
C GLU A 315 -14.44 6.83 -18.32
N PRO A 316 -13.44 6.11 -17.81
CA PRO A 316 -12.25 6.75 -17.25
C PRO A 316 -11.42 7.45 -18.34
N GLU A 317 -10.84 8.59 -17.98
CA GLU A 317 -9.98 9.38 -18.86
C GLU A 317 -8.50 9.01 -18.76
N ASP A 318 -8.09 8.45 -17.60
CA ASP A 318 -6.74 8.02 -17.30
C ASP A 318 -6.70 6.69 -16.54
N ILE A 319 -5.51 6.17 -16.34
CA ILE A 319 -5.28 4.89 -15.63
C ILE A 319 -5.74 4.96 -14.18
N LEU A 320 -5.52 6.08 -13.51
CA LEU A 320 -5.95 6.23 -12.12
C LEU A 320 -7.48 6.20 -12.01
N GLY A 321 -8.18 6.91 -12.89
CA GLY A 321 -9.63 6.86 -12.99
C GLY A 321 -10.16 5.45 -13.26
N ALA A 322 -9.48 4.66 -14.10
CA ALA A 322 -9.83 3.26 -14.33
C ALA A 322 -9.66 2.41 -13.07
N GLN A 323 -8.60 2.60 -12.29
CA GLN A 323 -8.33 1.90 -11.03
C GLN A 323 -9.31 2.27 -9.91
N PHE A 324 -10.02 3.38 -10.03
CA PHE A 324 -11.08 3.84 -9.14
C PHE A 324 -12.48 3.69 -9.73
N SER A 325 -12.61 3.06 -10.89
CA SER A 325 -13.89 2.78 -11.53
C SER A 325 -14.29 1.32 -11.36
N LEU A 326 -15.26 1.03 -10.49
CA LEU A 326 -15.83 -0.30 -10.35
C LEU A 326 -16.51 -0.75 -11.66
N PRO A 327 -17.33 0.08 -12.36
CA PRO A 327 -17.94 -0.31 -13.62
C PRO A 327 -16.93 -0.74 -14.69
N PHE A 328 -15.90 0.07 -14.91
CA PHE A 328 -14.88 -0.20 -15.91
C PHE A 328 -14.00 -1.41 -15.54
N SER A 329 -13.55 -1.47 -14.29
CA SER A 329 -12.72 -2.57 -13.82
C SER A 329 -13.44 -3.92 -13.80
N LEU A 330 -14.75 -3.93 -13.51
CA LEU A 330 -15.56 -5.15 -13.58
C LEU A 330 -15.78 -5.58 -15.04
N ALA A 331 -15.93 -4.62 -15.97
CA ALA A 331 -15.96 -4.92 -17.40
C ALA A 331 -14.65 -5.53 -17.88
N MET A 332 -13.49 -4.96 -17.49
CA MET A 332 -12.18 -5.55 -17.79
C MET A 332 -12.12 -7.03 -17.35
N ARG A 333 -12.53 -7.32 -16.11
CA ARG A 333 -12.49 -8.67 -15.57
C ARG A 333 -13.39 -9.63 -16.31
N LEU A 334 -14.57 -9.19 -16.68
CA LEU A 334 -15.52 -10.00 -17.43
C LEU A 334 -15.00 -10.36 -18.83
N HIS A 335 -14.40 -9.39 -19.54
CA HIS A 335 -13.82 -9.59 -20.87
C HIS A 335 -12.54 -10.44 -20.86
N HIS A 336 -11.69 -10.29 -19.83
CA HIS A 336 -10.46 -11.07 -19.72
C HIS A 336 -10.71 -12.56 -19.52
N GLY A 337 -11.72 -12.93 -18.78
CA GLY A 337 -12.10 -14.32 -18.56
C GLY A 337 -11.31 -15.07 -17.50
N GLY A 338 -10.18 -14.54 -17.01
CA GLY A 338 -9.35 -15.16 -15.97
C GLY A 338 -9.94 -15.09 -14.56
N ARG A 339 -9.20 -15.59 -13.57
CA ARG A 339 -9.56 -15.66 -12.15
C ARG A 339 -8.42 -15.16 -11.27
N GLY A 340 -8.76 -14.74 -10.04
CA GLY A 340 -7.77 -14.32 -9.04
C GLY A 340 -6.81 -13.26 -9.59
N VAL A 341 -5.54 -13.33 -9.25
CA VAL A 341 -4.50 -12.39 -9.71
C VAL A 341 -4.29 -12.38 -11.22
N LYS A 342 -4.72 -13.44 -11.92
CA LYS A 342 -4.68 -13.59 -13.38
C LYS A 342 -5.98 -13.19 -14.07
N GLY A 343 -6.85 -12.45 -13.39
CA GLY A 343 -8.21 -12.13 -13.85
C GLY A 343 -8.37 -10.87 -14.69
N GLY A 344 -7.29 -10.25 -15.16
CA GLY A 344 -7.36 -9.06 -16.02
C GLY A 344 -7.40 -7.73 -15.27
N ASN A 345 -7.14 -7.74 -13.96
CA ASN A 345 -7.03 -6.55 -13.12
C ASN A 345 -5.73 -6.55 -12.33
N GLY A 346 -4.68 -7.20 -12.86
CA GLY A 346 -3.35 -7.23 -12.31
C GLY A 346 -2.55 -5.96 -12.63
N PHE A 347 -1.31 -5.92 -12.13
CA PHE A 347 -0.43 -4.77 -12.29
C PHE A 347 -0.24 -4.36 -13.76
N TRP A 348 0.02 -5.34 -14.64
CA TRP A 348 0.34 -5.09 -16.05
C TRP A 348 -0.89 -4.83 -16.94
N ASP A 349 -2.09 -5.13 -16.45
CA ASP A 349 -3.31 -4.98 -17.24
C ASP A 349 -3.72 -3.50 -17.37
N TYR A 350 -3.69 -2.73 -16.26
CA TYR A 350 -4.11 -1.32 -16.27
C TYR A 350 -3.21 -0.41 -17.11
N PRO A 351 -1.86 -0.46 -17.03
CA PRO A 351 -1.02 0.39 -17.87
C PRO A 351 -1.15 0.12 -19.36
N ASN A 352 -1.59 -1.09 -19.74
CA ASN A 352 -1.71 -1.54 -21.13
C ASN A 352 -3.15 -1.50 -21.68
N ILE A 353 -4.15 -1.09 -20.85
CA ILE A 353 -5.56 -1.11 -21.26
C ILE A 353 -5.88 0.01 -22.24
N ASN A 354 -6.69 -0.31 -23.24
CA ASN A 354 -7.28 0.73 -24.10
C ASN A 354 -8.55 1.30 -23.41
N LEU A 355 -8.41 2.48 -22.80
CA LEU A 355 -9.50 3.17 -22.11
C LEU A 355 -10.67 3.55 -23.05
N LYS A 356 -10.46 3.52 -24.36
CA LYS A 356 -11.47 3.84 -25.39
C LYS A 356 -11.98 2.60 -26.12
N ASP A 357 -11.72 1.40 -25.59
CA ASP A 357 -12.27 0.17 -26.15
C ASP A 357 -13.79 0.17 -26.06
N ALA A 358 -14.46 0.16 -27.23
CA ALA A 358 -15.91 0.27 -27.31
C ALA A 358 -16.66 -0.87 -26.60
N LYS A 359 -16.09 -2.10 -26.61
CA LYS A 359 -16.72 -3.27 -25.97
C LYS A 359 -16.62 -3.17 -24.45
N LEU A 360 -15.48 -2.72 -23.93
CA LEU A 360 -15.30 -2.48 -22.49
C LEU A 360 -16.25 -1.38 -22.00
N LEU A 361 -16.32 -0.26 -22.73
CA LEU A 361 -17.19 0.87 -22.37
C LEU A 361 -18.67 0.48 -22.44
N GLU A 362 -19.08 -0.30 -23.46
CA GLU A 362 -20.44 -0.83 -23.54
C GLU A 362 -20.78 -1.69 -22.32
N THR A 363 -19.87 -2.59 -21.91
CA THR A 363 -20.07 -3.45 -20.75
C THR A 363 -20.06 -2.64 -19.46
N ALA A 364 -19.17 -1.66 -19.31
CA ALA A 364 -19.12 -0.79 -18.15
C ALA A 364 -20.43 -0.01 -17.93
N ARG A 365 -21.09 0.45 -19.00
CA ARG A 365 -22.41 1.12 -18.93
C ARG A 365 -23.53 0.21 -18.44
N LYS A 366 -23.38 -1.13 -18.53
CA LYS A 366 -24.32 -2.12 -17.98
C LYS A 366 -24.19 -2.32 -16.48
N VAL A 367 -23.09 -1.82 -15.87
CA VAL A 367 -22.81 -1.95 -14.44
C VAL A 367 -23.35 -0.74 -13.68
N LYS A 368 -24.18 -1.00 -12.67
CA LYS A 368 -24.72 0.04 -11.77
C LYS A 368 -24.33 -0.28 -10.33
N CYS A 369 -23.71 0.68 -9.66
CA CYS A 369 -23.43 0.61 -8.24
C CYS A 369 -24.62 1.19 -7.46
N VAL A 370 -25.02 0.52 -6.38
CA VAL A 370 -26.13 0.94 -5.51
C VAL A 370 -25.78 0.69 -4.05
N VAL A 371 -26.34 1.49 -3.15
CA VAL A 371 -26.23 1.22 -1.71
C VAL A 371 -27.19 0.09 -1.35
N ALA A 372 -26.69 -0.91 -0.61
CA ALA A 372 -27.50 -2.02 -0.13
C ALA A 372 -28.58 -1.53 0.84
N SER A 373 -29.84 -1.91 0.61
CA SER A 373 -30.88 -1.71 1.62
C SER A 373 -30.76 -2.78 2.70
N ASN A 374 -31.01 -2.41 3.96
CA ASN A 374 -30.74 -3.20 5.17
C ASN A 374 -31.33 -4.63 5.22
N ASN A 375 -32.22 -5.01 4.31
CA ASN A 375 -32.95 -6.29 4.36
C ASN A 375 -32.47 -7.34 3.34
N GLU A 376 -31.71 -6.95 2.31
CA GLU A 376 -31.32 -7.90 1.24
C GLU A 376 -29.82 -8.28 1.29
N TRP A 377 -28.97 -7.43 1.88
CA TRP A 377 -27.50 -7.52 1.76
C TRP A 377 -26.79 -7.31 3.11
N GLU A 378 -27.31 -7.88 4.20
CA GLU A 378 -26.86 -7.67 5.59
C GLU A 378 -25.37 -7.96 5.88
N ARG A 379 -24.59 -8.45 4.89
CA ARG A 379 -23.22 -8.92 5.08
C ARG A 379 -22.17 -8.27 4.17
N VAL A 380 -22.45 -7.06 3.67
CA VAL A 380 -21.49 -6.40 2.75
C VAL A 380 -20.68 -5.28 3.40
N ASP A 381 -20.49 -5.29 4.72
CA ASP A 381 -19.73 -4.24 5.43
C ASP A 381 -18.29 -4.04 4.91
N LYS A 382 -17.63 -5.12 4.50
CA LYS A 382 -16.29 -5.12 3.90
C LYS A 382 -16.26 -5.87 2.57
N GLY A 383 -17.42 -6.13 2.01
CA GLY A 383 -17.63 -6.96 0.85
C GLY A 383 -18.45 -6.27 -0.23
N ALA A 384 -19.02 -7.08 -1.12
CA ALA A 384 -19.98 -6.65 -2.13
C ALA A 384 -20.98 -7.76 -2.44
N GLY A 385 -22.17 -7.36 -2.90
CA GLY A 385 -23.12 -8.24 -3.57
C GLY A 385 -23.21 -7.87 -5.04
N ILE A 386 -23.35 -8.87 -5.92
CA ILE A 386 -23.66 -8.65 -7.31
C ILE A 386 -24.96 -9.35 -7.71
N GLU A 387 -25.73 -8.71 -8.56
CA GLU A 387 -26.90 -9.27 -9.23
C GLU A 387 -26.71 -9.08 -10.73
N ILE A 388 -26.72 -10.17 -11.48
CA ILE A 388 -26.54 -10.20 -12.93
C ILE A 388 -27.85 -10.65 -13.57
N GLU A 389 -28.38 -9.83 -14.47
CA GLU A 389 -29.47 -10.20 -15.39
C GLU A 389 -28.84 -10.57 -16.72
N THR A 390 -29.13 -11.75 -17.21
CA THR A 390 -28.63 -12.22 -18.51
C THR A 390 -29.63 -11.92 -19.65
N MET A 391 -29.17 -11.99 -20.89
CA MET A 391 -29.99 -11.72 -22.08
C MET A 391 -31.11 -12.75 -22.25
N ASP A 392 -30.95 -13.96 -21.71
CA ASP A 392 -31.98 -15.02 -21.70
C ASP A 392 -32.91 -14.94 -20.48
N GLY A 393 -32.80 -13.90 -19.65
CA GLY A 393 -33.69 -13.60 -18.53
C GLY A 393 -33.37 -14.29 -17.22
N ARG A 394 -32.21 -14.95 -17.08
CA ARG A 394 -31.74 -15.49 -15.78
C ARG A 394 -31.31 -14.37 -14.85
N HIS A 395 -31.55 -14.57 -13.54
CA HIS A 395 -31.11 -13.69 -12.48
C HIS A 395 -30.11 -14.44 -11.58
N ILE A 396 -28.87 -13.99 -11.54
CA ILE A 396 -27.79 -14.62 -10.78
C ILE A 396 -27.38 -13.67 -9.65
N LYS A 397 -27.42 -14.16 -8.41
CA LYS A 397 -27.03 -13.39 -7.21
C LYS A 397 -25.82 -14.04 -6.54
N GLN A 398 -24.84 -13.24 -6.14
CA GLN A 398 -23.69 -13.68 -5.39
C GLN A 398 -23.28 -12.60 -4.38
N ILE A 399 -22.98 -13.02 -3.14
CA ILE A 399 -22.45 -12.16 -2.08
C ILE A 399 -21.06 -12.64 -1.72
N VAL A 400 -20.16 -11.69 -1.51
CA VAL A 400 -18.83 -11.88 -0.91
C VAL A 400 -18.73 -10.96 0.30
N PRO A 401 -18.74 -11.49 1.53
CA PRO A 401 -18.69 -10.67 2.74
C PRO A 401 -17.31 -10.07 2.98
N PHE A 402 -16.23 -10.77 2.57
CA PHE A 402 -14.85 -10.35 2.72
C PHE A 402 -14.07 -10.63 1.45
N SER A 403 -13.55 -9.60 0.82
CA SER A 403 -12.73 -9.77 -0.39
C SER A 403 -11.44 -10.52 -0.09
N LYS A 404 -10.90 -11.18 -1.09
CA LYS A 404 -9.59 -11.83 -1.02
C LYS A 404 -8.50 -10.80 -0.69
N GLY A 405 -7.58 -11.17 0.20
CA GLY A 405 -6.50 -10.32 0.71
C GLY A 405 -6.82 -9.59 2.02
N LEU A 406 -8.07 -9.54 2.47
CA LEU A 406 -8.43 -9.05 3.81
C LEU A 406 -7.98 -10.01 4.91
N PRO A 407 -7.80 -9.55 6.16
CA PRO A 407 -7.49 -10.43 7.29
C PRO A 407 -8.49 -11.57 7.51
N GLU A 408 -9.76 -11.33 7.18
CA GLU A 408 -10.83 -12.33 7.26
C GLU A 408 -10.82 -13.35 6.10
N ASN A 409 -10.11 -13.05 5.01
CA ASN A 409 -9.92 -13.90 3.83
C ASN A 409 -8.52 -13.68 3.23
N PRO A 410 -7.45 -14.00 3.98
CA PRO A 410 -6.09 -13.60 3.61
C PRO A 410 -5.58 -14.34 2.38
N LEU A 411 -4.58 -13.74 1.72
CA LEU A 411 -3.75 -14.48 0.78
C LEU A 411 -2.92 -15.52 1.55
N SER A 412 -2.88 -16.73 1.02
CA SER A 412 -1.92 -17.74 1.49
C SER A 412 -0.49 -17.32 1.10
N LYS A 413 0.51 -17.93 1.73
CA LYS A 413 1.92 -17.70 1.40
C LYS A 413 2.21 -17.93 -0.08
N ASP A 414 1.61 -18.97 -0.67
CA ASP A 414 1.79 -19.28 -2.09
C ASP A 414 1.11 -18.25 -3.00
N GLU A 415 -0.06 -17.73 -2.64
CA GLU A 415 -0.72 -16.65 -3.38
C GLU A 415 0.06 -15.32 -3.31
N VAL A 416 0.72 -15.03 -2.17
CA VAL A 416 1.63 -13.87 -2.08
C VAL A 416 2.85 -14.06 -2.99
N ARG A 417 3.42 -15.25 -3.04
CA ARG A 417 4.51 -15.58 -3.97
C ARG A 417 4.04 -15.52 -5.43
N GLU A 418 2.85 -16.04 -5.74
CA GLU A 418 2.27 -15.92 -7.08
C GLU A 418 2.09 -14.46 -7.50
N LYS A 419 1.59 -13.61 -6.60
CA LYS A 419 1.51 -12.16 -6.84
C LYS A 419 2.90 -11.57 -7.08
N PHE A 420 3.89 -11.87 -6.24
CA PHE A 420 5.27 -11.40 -6.41
C PHE A 420 5.82 -11.80 -7.78
N HIS A 421 5.71 -13.07 -8.17
CA HIS A 421 6.13 -13.56 -9.47
C HIS A 421 5.41 -12.85 -10.63
N SER A 422 4.11 -12.64 -10.51
CA SER A 422 3.33 -11.91 -11.54
C SER A 422 3.82 -10.47 -11.75
N LEU A 423 4.38 -9.85 -10.72
CA LEU A 423 4.93 -8.49 -10.79
C LEU A 423 6.31 -8.47 -11.43
N VAL A 424 7.18 -9.46 -11.14
CA VAL A 424 8.61 -9.30 -11.40
C VAL A 424 9.21 -10.25 -12.45
N ASP A 425 8.56 -11.36 -12.82
CA ASP A 425 9.15 -12.37 -13.73
C ASP A 425 9.45 -11.82 -15.11
N SER A 426 8.67 -10.84 -15.59
CA SER A 426 8.92 -10.17 -16.87
C SER A 426 10.02 -9.09 -16.79
N VAL A 427 10.45 -8.73 -15.59
CA VAL A 427 11.36 -7.60 -15.32
C VAL A 427 12.74 -8.08 -14.87
N LEU A 428 12.76 -9.06 -13.97
CA LEU A 428 14.00 -9.59 -13.39
C LEU A 428 14.71 -10.58 -14.33
N PRO A 429 16.02 -10.77 -14.15
CA PRO A 429 16.73 -11.92 -14.74
C PRO A 429 16.11 -13.24 -14.29
N VAL A 430 16.14 -14.24 -15.18
CA VAL A 430 15.63 -15.59 -14.90
C VAL A 430 16.24 -16.15 -13.61
N GLY A 431 15.39 -16.70 -12.73
CA GLY A 431 15.77 -17.27 -11.44
C GLY A 431 15.87 -16.26 -10.30
N ARG A 432 16.04 -14.96 -10.59
CA ARG A 432 16.24 -13.91 -9.58
C ARG A 432 15.03 -13.76 -8.65
N ALA A 433 13.81 -13.92 -9.15
CA ALA A 433 12.59 -13.87 -8.34
C ALA A 433 12.60 -14.95 -7.25
N GLY A 434 12.97 -16.19 -7.61
CA GLY A 434 13.11 -17.27 -6.64
C GLY A 434 14.23 -17.04 -5.61
N GLU A 435 15.33 -16.40 -5.99
CA GLU A 435 16.40 -16.02 -5.06
C GLU A 435 15.87 -15.01 -4.03
N ILE A 436 15.12 -13.99 -4.46
CA ILE A 436 14.50 -12.99 -3.56
C ILE A 436 13.54 -13.68 -2.58
N VAL A 437 12.64 -14.55 -3.06
CA VAL A 437 11.71 -15.30 -2.21
C VAL A 437 12.48 -16.08 -1.14
N ASN A 438 13.52 -16.82 -1.53
CA ASN A 438 14.32 -17.64 -0.61
C ASN A 438 15.05 -16.80 0.46
N VAL A 439 15.54 -15.61 0.10
CA VAL A 439 16.21 -14.71 1.02
C VAL A 439 15.20 -14.08 1.98
N VAL A 440 14.05 -13.61 1.47
CA VAL A 440 13.00 -12.99 2.30
C VAL A 440 12.39 -14.00 3.28
N ASP A 441 12.17 -15.24 2.88
CA ASP A 441 11.69 -16.31 3.78
C ASP A 441 12.59 -16.53 5.00
N LYS A 442 13.87 -16.20 4.88
CA LYS A 442 14.90 -16.36 5.92
C LYS A 442 15.63 -15.06 6.21
N ILE A 443 14.92 -13.93 6.09
CA ILE A 443 15.52 -12.60 6.14
C ILE A 443 16.31 -12.36 7.43
N GLN A 444 15.90 -12.94 8.55
CA GLN A 444 16.60 -12.86 9.82
C GLN A 444 18.04 -13.46 9.78
N ASN A 445 18.35 -14.28 8.78
CA ASN A 445 19.67 -14.89 8.60
C ASN A 445 20.59 -14.06 7.68
N VAL A 446 20.09 -12.96 7.11
CA VAL A 446 20.86 -12.06 6.25
C VAL A 446 21.77 -11.21 7.12
N GLY A 447 23.06 -11.51 7.11
CA GLY A 447 24.05 -10.79 7.94
C GLY A 447 24.40 -9.39 7.43
N ASN A 448 24.21 -9.14 6.12
CA ASN A 448 24.42 -7.83 5.50
C ASN A 448 23.29 -7.56 4.50
N ILE A 449 22.54 -6.49 4.73
CA ILE A 449 21.39 -6.14 3.89
C ILE A 449 21.79 -5.78 2.46
N ASP A 450 23.03 -5.34 2.22
CA ASP A 450 23.56 -5.06 0.88
C ASP A 450 23.43 -6.27 -0.06
N ASP A 451 23.48 -7.51 0.47
CA ASP A 451 23.35 -8.71 -0.35
C ASP A 451 21.90 -8.94 -0.81
N LEU A 452 20.93 -8.60 0.00
CA LEU A 452 19.51 -8.58 -0.41
C LEU A 452 19.25 -7.46 -1.43
N VAL A 453 19.74 -6.27 -1.18
CA VAL A 453 19.52 -5.09 -2.05
C VAL A 453 20.05 -5.33 -3.46
N LYS A 454 21.21 -5.98 -3.62
CA LYS A 454 21.76 -6.36 -4.94
C LYS A 454 20.78 -7.18 -5.78
N LEU A 455 19.94 -8.00 -5.15
CA LEU A 455 18.93 -8.80 -5.85
C LEU A 455 17.79 -7.94 -6.43
N LEU A 456 17.54 -6.77 -5.87
CA LEU A 456 16.49 -5.84 -6.33
C LEU A 456 16.93 -4.98 -7.53
N ILE A 457 18.22 -5.04 -7.92
CA ILE A 457 18.76 -4.24 -9.03
C ILE A 457 18.57 -4.99 -10.35
N VAL A 458 17.96 -4.32 -11.32
CA VAL A 458 17.80 -4.83 -12.70
C VAL A 458 18.97 -4.34 -13.57
N PRO A 459 19.72 -5.24 -14.21
CA PRO A 459 20.81 -4.85 -15.10
C PRO A 459 20.30 -3.94 -16.24
N PRO A 460 21.04 -2.89 -16.65
CA PRO A 460 20.60 -1.93 -17.66
C PRO A 460 20.10 -2.58 -18.96
N ALA A 461 20.75 -3.65 -19.41
CA ALA A 461 20.36 -4.39 -20.63
C ALA A 461 19.02 -5.14 -20.52
N LYS A 462 18.47 -5.27 -19.29
CA LYS A 462 17.18 -5.94 -19.03
C LYS A 462 16.07 -4.95 -18.63
N ARG A 463 16.41 -3.67 -18.44
CA ARG A 463 15.40 -2.67 -18.06
C ARG A 463 14.42 -2.49 -19.21
N LEU A 464 13.13 -2.52 -18.84
CA LEU A 464 12.09 -2.23 -19.81
C LEU A 464 12.25 -0.77 -20.27
N THR A 465 12.35 -0.56 -21.58
CA THR A 465 12.12 0.77 -22.15
C THR A 465 10.67 1.13 -21.83
N SER A 466 10.44 2.30 -21.24
CA SER A 466 9.13 2.74 -20.77
C SER A 466 7.99 2.26 -21.65
N VAL A 467 6.96 1.64 -21.04
CA VAL A 467 5.73 1.28 -21.75
C VAL A 467 5.21 2.54 -22.43
N ALA A 468 5.10 2.51 -23.75
CA ALA A 468 4.87 3.70 -24.57
C ALA A 468 3.52 4.39 -24.19
N GLY A 469 3.62 5.63 -23.69
CA GLY A 469 2.72 6.71 -24.02
C GLY A 469 1.24 6.59 -23.73
N GLY A 470 0.81 6.40 -22.47
CA GLY A 470 -0.45 7.01 -22.04
C GLY A 470 -0.18 8.47 -21.66
N LYS A 471 -1.01 9.42 -22.09
CA LYS A 471 -0.98 10.79 -21.59
C LYS A 471 -1.20 10.74 -20.07
N HIS A 472 -0.29 11.42 -19.33
CA HIS A 472 -0.29 11.53 -17.87
C HIS A 472 -1.48 12.30 -17.35
#